data_5893b6da93373ededf387b4fbfcc5bf6
#
_entry.id   5893b6da93373ededf387b4fbfcc5bf6
#
_cell.length_a   1.000
_cell.length_b   1.000
_cell.length_c   1.000
_cell.angle_alpha   90.00
_cell.angle_beta   90.00
_cell.angle_gamma   90.00
#
_symmetry.space_group_name_H-M   'P 1'
#
loop_
_entity.id
_entity.type
_entity.pdbx_description
1 polymer ?
#
loop_
_entity_poly.entity_id
_entity_poly.type
_entity_poly.pdbx_seq_one_letter_code
_entity_poly.pdbx_strand_id
1 'polypeptide(L)'
;MKITGKKLLVFCLLLTAIVPFEAVAKRAAPQPVKPIFWSVYKIQPSGNGGSGKITVSKRCKCYFKPKTITIYKINYLKSLETDVQNLHITKLEIDNGLLLVKTEKGGIFSCDIANGKVKMIKTPQGYRILKSDKTPVQLEKNTDNKKK
;
A
#
# COMPACT_ATOMS: atom_id res chain seq x y z
N MET A 1 -13.71 -14.86 60.44
CA MET A 1 -13.10 -15.77 59.44
C MET A 1 -11.70 -15.27 59.10
N LYS A 2 -10.63 -15.88 59.66
CA LYS A 2 -9.25 -15.41 59.42
C LYS A 2 -8.75 -16.01 58.08
N ILE A 3 -8.65 -15.19 57.08
CA ILE A 3 -8.05 -15.60 55.80
C ILE A 3 -6.54 -15.66 56.01
N THR A 4 -5.98 -16.85 56.05
CA THR A 4 -4.56 -17.10 56.22
C THR A 4 -3.82 -16.60 55.00
N GLY A 5 -2.73 -15.84 55.13
CA GLY A 5 -2.00 -15.15 54.09
C GLY A 5 -1.51 -16.02 52.92
N LYS A 6 -1.46 -17.36 53.11
CA LYS A 6 -1.15 -18.32 52.01
C LYS A 6 -2.23 -18.38 50.92
N LYS A 7 -3.53 -18.20 51.27
CA LYS A 7 -4.62 -18.19 50.26
C LYS A 7 -4.67 -16.92 49.46
N LEU A 8 -4.22 -15.79 50.04
CA LEU A 8 -4.14 -14.52 49.33
C LEU A 8 -3.02 -14.52 48.28
N LEU A 9 -1.90 -15.16 48.60
CA LEU A 9 -0.74 -15.22 47.69
C LEU A 9 -1.02 -16.09 46.44
N VAL A 10 -1.78 -17.17 46.60
CA VAL A 10 -2.19 -18.02 45.47
C VAL A 10 -3.21 -17.29 44.57
N PHE A 11 -4.08 -16.47 45.16
CA PHE A 11 -5.06 -15.69 44.37
C PHE A 11 -4.40 -14.58 43.55
N CYS A 12 -3.36 -13.93 44.07
CA CYS A 12 -2.58 -12.92 43.35
C CYS A 12 -1.75 -13.58 42.23
N LEU A 13 -1.21 -14.79 42.41
CA LEU A 13 -0.47 -15.51 41.37
C LEU A 13 -1.36 -15.99 40.20
N LEU A 14 -2.63 -16.29 40.46
CA LEU A 14 -3.59 -16.65 39.42
C LEU A 14 -4.07 -15.44 38.60
N LEU A 15 -4.09 -14.26 39.17
CA LEU A 15 -4.49 -13.03 38.45
C LEU A 15 -3.41 -12.49 37.50
N THR A 16 -2.14 -12.84 37.69
CA THR A 16 -1.05 -12.42 36.78
C THR A 16 -0.90 -13.28 35.54
N ALA A 17 -1.60 -14.42 35.46
CA ALA A 17 -1.51 -15.34 34.34
C ALA A 17 -2.46 -15.02 33.17
N ILE A 18 -3.32 -13.97 33.29
CA ILE A 18 -4.26 -13.58 32.23
C ILE A 18 -3.88 -12.19 31.70
N VAL A 19 -2.63 -12.00 31.35
CA VAL A 19 -2.29 -10.95 30.37
C VAL A 19 -2.41 -11.63 29.01
N PRO A 20 -3.40 -11.30 28.18
CA PRO A 20 -3.39 -11.79 26.81
C PRO A 20 -2.12 -11.23 26.17
N PHE A 21 -1.17 -12.11 25.91
CA PHE A 21 -0.05 -11.79 25.05
C PHE A 21 -0.69 -11.57 23.66
N GLU A 22 -1.07 -10.31 23.39
CA GLU A 22 -1.44 -9.94 22.03
C GLU A 22 -0.21 -10.17 21.17
N ALA A 23 -0.15 -11.38 20.61
CA ALA A 23 0.81 -11.69 19.57
C ALA A 23 0.51 -10.70 18.45
N VAL A 24 1.35 -9.68 18.30
CA VAL A 24 1.30 -8.76 17.17
C VAL A 24 1.46 -9.64 15.94
N ALA A 25 0.33 -9.99 15.33
CA ALA A 25 0.30 -10.81 14.15
C ALA A 25 1.06 -10.05 13.06
N LYS A 26 2.25 -10.53 12.70
CA LYS A 26 3.00 -9.97 11.57
C LYS A 26 2.07 -9.95 10.36
N ARG A 27 2.02 -8.82 9.69
CA ARG A 27 1.20 -8.66 8.49
C ARG A 27 1.54 -9.74 7.48
N ALA A 28 0.54 -10.48 7.02
CA ALA A 28 0.73 -11.47 5.97
C ALA A 28 1.30 -10.82 4.71
N ALA A 29 2.23 -11.51 4.05
CA ALA A 29 2.77 -11.04 2.78
C ALA A 29 1.63 -10.86 1.76
N PRO A 30 1.61 -9.75 1.01
CA PRO A 30 0.57 -9.51 0.03
C PRO A 30 0.64 -10.56 -1.08
N GLN A 31 -0.53 -10.93 -1.59
CA GLN A 31 -0.61 -11.86 -2.73
C GLN A 31 0.07 -11.24 -3.96
N PRO A 32 0.86 -12.03 -4.70
CA PRO A 32 1.52 -11.54 -5.90
C PRO A 32 0.49 -11.15 -6.96
N VAL A 33 0.61 -9.93 -7.47
CA VAL A 33 -0.27 -9.41 -8.52
C VAL A 33 0.19 -9.97 -9.87
N LYS A 34 -0.74 -10.59 -10.60
CA LYS A 34 -0.45 -11.12 -11.94
C LYS A 34 -0.08 -9.98 -12.89
N PRO A 35 0.95 -10.19 -13.74
CA PRO A 35 1.27 -9.23 -14.79
C PRO A 35 0.12 -9.14 -15.78
N ILE A 36 -0.09 -7.95 -16.33
CA ILE A 36 -1.04 -7.74 -17.44
C ILE A 36 -0.30 -7.54 -18.76
N PHE A 37 -0.98 -7.85 -19.84
CA PHE A 37 -0.46 -7.66 -21.19
C PHE A 37 -1.34 -6.65 -21.90
N TRP A 38 -0.70 -5.62 -22.46
CA TRP A 38 -1.37 -4.58 -23.23
C TRP A 38 -0.59 -4.28 -24.49
N SER A 39 -1.18 -4.57 -25.65
CA SER A 39 -0.50 -4.51 -26.93
C SER A 39 0.79 -5.38 -26.90
N VAL A 40 1.93 -4.78 -27.18
CA VAL A 40 3.24 -5.44 -27.16
C VAL A 40 3.93 -5.40 -25.78
N TYR A 41 3.29 -4.84 -24.78
CA TYR A 41 3.87 -4.64 -23.46
C TYR A 41 3.41 -5.69 -22.45
N LYS A 42 4.33 -6.11 -21.60
CA LYS A 42 4.10 -6.81 -20.33
C LYS A 42 4.30 -5.82 -19.21
N ILE A 43 3.31 -5.65 -18.34
CA ILE A 43 3.31 -4.72 -17.23
C ILE A 43 3.17 -5.53 -15.94
N GLN A 44 4.09 -5.33 -15.01
CA GLN A 44 4.09 -6.05 -13.73
C GLN A 44 4.46 -5.12 -12.58
N PRO A 45 3.90 -5.31 -11.37
CA PRO A 45 4.33 -4.59 -10.19
C PRO A 45 5.77 -4.96 -9.81
N SER A 46 6.52 -3.99 -9.30
CA SER A 46 7.92 -4.16 -8.90
C SER A 46 8.29 -3.29 -7.69
N GLY A 47 7.39 -3.07 -6.78
CA GLY A 47 7.63 -2.26 -5.58
C GLY A 47 7.87 -3.11 -4.33
N ASN A 48 8.42 -2.50 -3.29
CA ASN A 48 8.74 -3.11 -2.00
C ASN A 48 7.83 -2.60 -0.85
N GLY A 49 6.60 -2.22 -1.14
CA GLY A 49 5.65 -1.69 -0.15
C GLY A 49 5.86 -0.22 0.21
N GLY A 50 7.07 0.24 0.39
CA GLY A 50 7.39 1.66 0.63
C GLY A 50 7.29 2.53 -0.61
N SER A 51 7.36 1.92 -1.78
CA SER A 51 7.11 2.56 -3.06
C SER A 51 6.41 1.60 -4.01
N GLY A 52 5.29 2.00 -4.56
CA GLY A 52 4.66 1.28 -5.66
C GLY A 52 5.34 1.62 -6.98
N LYS A 53 5.86 0.60 -7.63
CA LYS A 53 6.49 0.72 -8.94
C LYS A 53 5.87 -0.29 -9.90
N ILE A 54 5.89 0.02 -11.18
CA ILE A 54 5.57 -0.91 -12.25
C ILE A 54 6.75 -1.02 -13.21
N THR A 55 7.00 -2.20 -13.70
CA THR A 55 7.97 -2.44 -14.76
C THR A 55 7.22 -2.73 -16.05
N VAL A 56 7.55 -1.98 -17.09
CA VAL A 56 7.00 -2.12 -18.45
C VAL A 56 8.10 -2.71 -19.34
N SER A 57 7.87 -3.88 -19.89
CA SER A 57 8.78 -4.57 -20.82
C SER A 57 8.06 -4.93 -22.11
N LYS A 58 8.77 -5.02 -23.25
CA LYS A 58 8.19 -5.56 -24.49
C LYS A 58 8.18 -7.08 -24.45
N ARG A 59 7.16 -7.68 -25.07
CA ARG A 59 7.04 -9.15 -25.19
C ARG A 59 8.07 -9.74 -26.18
N CYS A 60 8.52 -8.97 -27.16
CA CYS A 60 9.57 -9.42 -28.09
C CYS A 60 10.94 -9.33 -27.39
N LYS A 61 11.82 -10.27 -27.69
CA LYS A 61 13.24 -10.28 -27.25
C LYS A 61 14.10 -9.16 -27.88
N CYS A 62 13.50 -8.16 -28.49
CA CYS A 62 14.19 -7.00 -29.04
C CYS A 62 14.82 -6.19 -27.90
N TYR A 63 15.91 -5.48 -28.18
CA TYR A 63 16.73 -4.65 -27.28
C TYR A 63 15.98 -3.53 -26.51
N PHE A 64 14.76 -3.79 -26.06
CA PHE A 64 14.00 -2.83 -25.27
C PHE A 64 14.37 -2.96 -23.80
N LYS A 65 15.07 -1.95 -23.28
CA LYS A 65 15.35 -1.88 -21.83
C LYS A 65 14.02 -1.72 -21.08
N PRO A 66 13.75 -2.57 -20.06
CA PRO A 66 12.55 -2.41 -19.24
C PRO A 66 12.50 -1.00 -18.62
N LYS A 67 11.34 -0.35 -18.73
CA LYS A 67 11.09 0.96 -18.12
C LYS A 67 10.41 0.77 -16.77
N THR A 68 10.95 1.35 -15.73
CA THR A 68 10.31 1.37 -14.41
C THR A 68 9.64 2.72 -14.16
N ILE A 69 8.36 2.70 -13.81
CA ILE A 69 7.57 3.89 -13.47
C ILE A 69 7.21 3.81 -12.00
N THR A 70 7.53 4.85 -11.25
CA THR A 70 7.12 4.97 -9.84
C THR A 70 5.71 5.53 -9.77
N ILE A 71 4.79 4.76 -9.18
CA ILE A 71 3.39 5.13 -9.03
C ILE A 71 3.18 5.98 -7.78
N TYR A 72 3.79 5.58 -6.66
CA TYR A 72 3.74 6.32 -5.41
C TYR A 72 4.98 6.04 -4.56
N LYS A 73 5.24 6.95 -3.62
CA LYS A 73 6.18 6.75 -2.51
C LYS A 73 5.47 7.08 -1.20
N ILE A 74 5.72 6.30 -0.16
CA ILE A 74 5.15 6.52 1.17
C ILE A 74 6.03 7.47 1.96
N ASN A 75 5.41 8.44 2.62
CA ASN A 75 6.06 9.25 3.62
C ASN A 75 5.88 8.58 4.99
N TYR A 76 6.89 7.83 5.39
CA TYR A 76 6.87 7.10 6.66
C TYR A 76 6.84 8.02 7.87
N LEU A 77 5.99 7.70 8.84
CA LEU A 77 6.00 8.30 10.15
C LEU A 77 7.09 7.63 10.99
N LYS A 78 7.97 8.41 11.61
CA LYS A 78 9.07 7.89 12.44
C LYS A 78 8.59 7.16 13.70
N SER A 79 7.36 7.43 14.14
CA SER A 79 6.74 6.84 15.33
C SER A 79 6.12 5.45 15.09
N LEU A 80 6.04 4.99 13.85
CA LEU A 80 5.43 3.72 13.50
C LEU A 80 6.43 2.80 12.79
N GLU A 81 6.28 1.50 12.99
CA GLU A 81 7.07 0.49 12.26
C GLU A 81 6.83 0.59 10.75
N THR A 82 7.89 0.37 9.98
CA THR A 82 7.85 0.55 8.51
C THR A 82 6.98 -0.48 7.80
N ASP A 83 6.92 -1.70 8.31
CA ASP A 83 6.12 -2.79 7.73
C ASP A 83 4.61 -2.53 7.84
N VAL A 84 4.17 -1.92 8.94
CA VAL A 84 2.77 -1.49 9.13
C VAL A 84 2.38 -0.39 8.15
N GLN A 85 3.33 0.44 7.76
CA GLN A 85 3.11 1.57 6.85
C GLN A 85 3.27 1.20 5.37
N ASN A 86 3.68 -0.03 5.05
CA ASN A 86 3.80 -0.47 3.67
C ASN A 86 2.43 -0.52 2.97
N LEU A 87 2.40 -0.05 1.74
CA LEU A 87 1.23 -0.08 0.86
C LEU A 87 1.56 -0.93 -0.36
N HIS A 88 0.72 -1.87 -0.69
CA HIS A 88 0.96 -2.78 -1.81
C HIS A 88 -0.03 -2.57 -2.95
N ILE A 89 0.45 -2.76 -4.18
CA ILE A 89 -0.40 -2.82 -5.36
C ILE A 89 -1.16 -4.14 -5.30
N THR A 90 -2.47 -4.10 -5.48
CA THR A 90 -3.34 -5.29 -5.44
C THR A 90 -3.90 -5.66 -6.80
N LYS A 91 -4.02 -4.69 -7.71
CA LYS A 91 -4.59 -4.94 -9.04
C LYS A 91 -4.06 -3.95 -10.07
N LEU A 92 -3.89 -4.45 -11.29
CA LEU A 92 -3.62 -3.65 -12.48
C LEU A 92 -4.76 -3.85 -13.46
N GLU A 93 -5.23 -2.78 -14.10
CA GLU A 93 -6.27 -2.79 -15.13
C GLU A 93 -5.92 -1.79 -16.22
N ILE A 94 -6.39 -2.01 -17.44
CA ILE A 94 -6.35 -1.02 -18.52
C ILE A 94 -7.75 -0.47 -18.72
N ASP A 95 -7.87 0.83 -18.67
CA ASP A 95 -9.10 1.55 -18.93
C ASP A 95 -8.81 2.76 -19.83
N ASN A 96 -9.52 2.86 -20.95
CA ASN A 96 -9.38 3.95 -21.92
C ASN A 96 -7.94 4.27 -22.32
N GLY A 97 -7.08 3.24 -22.46
CA GLY A 97 -5.67 3.40 -22.82
C GLY A 97 -4.75 3.84 -21.67
N LEU A 98 -5.29 4.04 -20.47
CA LEU A 98 -4.54 4.30 -19.25
C LEU A 98 -4.42 3.06 -18.39
N LEU A 99 -3.29 2.90 -17.73
CA LEU A 99 -3.11 1.88 -16.71
C LEU A 99 -3.69 2.37 -15.38
N LEU A 100 -4.70 1.67 -14.86
CA LEU A 100 -5.21 1.87 -13.51
C LEU A 100 -4.47 0.94 -12.55
N VAL A 101 -3.87 1.52 -11.52
CA VAL A 101 -3.16 0.81 -10.45
C VAL A 101 -3.98 0.94 -9.18
N LYS A 102 -4.52 -0.18 -8.70
CA LYS A 102 -5.26 -0.23 -7.44
C LYS A 102 -4.35 -0.73 -6.33
N THR A 103 -4.49 -0.15 -5.16
CA THR A 103 -3.73 -0.53 -3.98
C THR A 103 -4.66 -1.05 -2.88
N GLU A 104 -4.09 -1.77 -1.93
CA GLU A 104 -4.81 -2.01 -0.68
C GLU A 104 -5.20 -0.67 -0.04
N LYS A 105 -6.22 -0.68 0.83
CA LYS A 105 -6.79 0.54 1.43
C LYS A 105 -7.43 1.51 0.40
N GLY A 106 -7.79 0.99 -0.77
CA GLY A 106 -8.64 1.67 -1.75
C GLY A 106 -8.00 2.81 -2.54
N GLY A 107 -6.67 2.92 -2.55
CA GLY A 107 -5.97 3.87 -3.41
C GLY A 107 -6.09 3.50 -4.90
N ILE A 108 -6.26 4.51 -5.76
CA ILE A 108 -6.34 4.36 -7.21
C ILE A 108 -5.47 5.40 -7.89
N PHE A 109 -4.61 4.94 -8.79
CA PHE A 109 -3.72 5.77 -9.58
C PHE A 109 -3.93 5.46 -11.06
N SER A 110 -3.92 6.47 -11.92
CA SER A 110 -3.82 6.29 -13.37
C SER A 110 -2.40 6.59 -13.83
N CYS A 111 -1.92 5.80 -14.76
CA CYS A 111 -0.60 5.95 -15.35
C CYS A 111 -0.68 5.90 -16.87
N ASP A 112 -0.18 6.93 -17.51
CA ASP A 112 0.07 6.91 -18.94
C ASP A 112 1.41 6.20 -19.20
N ILE A 113 1.37 5.02 -19.78
CA ILE A 113 2.52 4.16 -19.99
C ILE A 113 3.51 4.79 -20.98
N ALA A 114 3.02 5.53 -21.97
CA ALA A 114 3.86 6.12 -23.02
C ALA A 114 4.78 7.19 -22.44
N ASN A 115 4.23 8.15 -21.72
CA ASN A 115 4.98 9.28 -21.18
C ASN A 115 5.41 9.07 -19.72
N GLY A 116 4.85 8.07 -19.01
CA GLY A 116 5.15 7.77 -17.61
C GLY A 116 4.50 8.74 -16.63
N LYS A 117 3.53 9.54 -17.08
CA LYS A 117 2.79 10.45 -16.19
C LYS A 117 1.85 9.66 -15.29
N VAL A 118 1.89 9.97 -14.00
CA VAL A 118 1.05 9.33 -12.98
C VAL A 118 0.15 10.37 -12.34
N LYS A 119 -1.17 10.08 -12.27
CA LYS A 119 -2.16 10.88 -11.57
C LYS A 119 -2.80 10.04 -10.47
N MET A 120 -2.90 10.56 -9.28
CA MET A 120 -3.65 9.95 -8.19
C MET A 120 -5.13 10.31 -8.34
N ILE A 121 -5.98 9.29 -8.52
CA ILE A 121 -7.43 9.44 -8.63
C ILE A 121 -8.06 9.38 -7.24
N LYS A 122 -7.63 8.42 -6.42
CA LYS A 122 -8.14 8.21 -5.07
C LYS A 122 -7.00 7.94 -4.11
N THR A 123 -6.97 8.68 -3.00
CA THR A 123 -5.95 8.51 -1.96
C THR A 123 -6.24 7.22 -1.16
N PRO A 124 -5.23 6.37 -0.90
CA PRO A 124 -5.38 5.24 -0.01
C PRO A 124 -5.61 5.71 1.43
N GLN A 125 -6.56 5.06 2.12
CA GLN A 125 -6.92 5.43 3.49
C GLN A 125 -5.74 5.22 4.46
N GLY A 126 -5.47 6.23 5.29
CA GLY A 126 -4.42 6.17 6.33
C GLY A 126 -2.98 6.32 5.82
N TYR A 127 -2.76 6.62 4.54
CA TYR A 127 -1.43 6.76 3.96
C TYR A 127 -1.11 8.19 3.54
N ARG A 128 0.14 8.60 3.78
CA ARG A 128 0.71 9.85 3.27
C ARG A 128 1.58 9.55 2.06
N ILE A 129 1.12 9.97 0.90
CA ILE A 129 1.83 9.78 -0.36
C ILE A 129 2.70 11.01 -0.63
N LEU A 130 3.98 10.78 -0.86
CA LEU A 130 4.88 11.83 -1.34
C LEU A 130 4.52 12.17 -2.79
N LYS A 131 4.40 13.46 -3.08
CA LYS A 131 4.30 13.92 -4.46
C LYS A 131 5.57 13.51 -5.20
N SER A 132 5.43 12.90 -6.35
CA SER A 132 6.57 12.61 -7.21
C SER A 132 7.15 13.95 -7.71
N ASP A 133 8.47 14.15 -7.53
CA ASP A 133 9.17 15.41 -7.84
C ASP A 133 9.11 15.86 -9.32
N LYS A 134 8.39 15.16 -10.17
CA LYS A 134 8.31 15.43 -11.61
C LYS A 134 6.92 15.78 -12.15
N THR A 135 5.87 15.80 -11.33
CA THR A 135 4.55 16.26 -11.78
C THR A 135 3.75 16.80 -10.61
N PRO A 136 3.29 18.07 -10.65
CA PRO A 136 2.40 18.60 -9.64
C PRO A 136 1.07 17.86 -9.72
N VAL A 137 0.81 16.98 -8.74
CA VAL A 137 -0.52 16.39 -8.56
C VAL A 137 -1.42 17.51 -8.05
N GLN A 138 -2.25 18.07 -8.93
CA GLN A 138 -3.32 18.98 -8.50
C GLN A 138 -4.32 18.13 -7.71
N LEU A 139 -4.40 18.39 -6.43
CA LEU A 139 -5.48 17.95 -5.58
C LEU A 139 -6.71 18.78 -5.96
N GLU A 140 -7.60 18.22 -6.77
CA GLU A 140 -8.95 18.76 -6.85
C GLU A 140 -9.58 18.61 -5.46
N LYS A 141 -9.76 19.74 -4.78
CA LYS A 141 -10.58 19.82 -3.57
C LYS A 141 -12.00 19.44 -3.98
N ASN A 142 -12.46 18.25 -3.58
CA ASN A 142 -13.88 17.98 -3.50
C ASN A 142 -14.47 18.94 -2.47
N THR A 143 -14.95 20.06 -2.92
CA THR A 143 -15.88 20.90 -2.17
C THR A 143 -17.22 20.18 -2.19
N ASP A 144 -17.43 19.35 -1.16
CA ASP A 144 -18.77 18.89 -0.81
C ASP A 144 -19.61 20.10 -0.48
N ASN A 145 -20.35 20.59 -1.49
CA ASN A 145 -21.43 21.53 -1.29
C ASN A 145 -22.54 20.85 -0.49
N LYS A 146 -22.46 20.95 0.83
CA LYS A 146 -23.62 20.86 1.69
C LYS A 146 -24.54 22.02 1.33
N LYS A 147 -25.55 21.77 0.48
CA LYS A 147 -26.73 22.62 0.41
C LYS A 147 -27.72 22.15 1.48
N LYS A 148 -28.07 23.09 2.32
CA LYS A 148 -29.22 23.04 3.24
C LYS A 148 -30.52 22.75 2.50
#